data_d0261c41b7b92c9c124776840fc9d96d
#
_entry.id   d0261c41b7b92c9c124776840fc9d96d
#
_cell.length_a   1.000
_cell.length_b   1.000
_cell.length_c   1.000
_cell.angle_alpha   90.00
_cell.angle_beta   90.00
_cell.angle_gamma   90.00
#
_symmetry.space_group_name_H-M   'P 1'
#
loop_
_entity.id
_entity.type
_entity.pdbx_description
1 polymer ?
#
loop_
_entity_poly.entity_id
_entity_poly.type
_entity_poly.pdbx_seq_one_letter_code
_entity_poly.pdbx_strand_id
1 'polypeptide(L)'
;AEYLHPDDFISGFETFLAVSKNENLKGPAVILSGILPHPEILRLLDRQGVRVVDDDLLNCNRRMPMSRGLAQGPYEILVENYFAMPPCPTRGSPIQERIDFMMDKVHKNDVQGVIFCGIKFCEPEWFDVPQMVAAAKDAGLKTLLLDLEVNQPLSGQLATRVEAFVEMIS
;
A
#
# COMPACT_ATOMS: atom_id res chain seq x y z
N ALA A 1 -4.17 -1.21 16.64
CA ALA A 1 -3.42 -0.14 17.30
C ALA A 1 -4.34 0.98 17.82
N GLU A 2 -5.23 1.51 16.97
CA GLU A 2 -6.03 2.72 17.29
C GLU A 2 -7.03 2.54 18.45
N TYR A 3 -7.36 1.30 18.81
CA TYR A 3 -8.35 0.96 19.85
C TYR A 3 -7.77 0.28 21.08
N LEU A 4 -6.45 0.08 21.11
CA LEU A 4 -5.77 -0.58 22.21
C LEU A 4 -4.95 0.43 23.01
N HIS A 5 -4.83 0.20 24.32
CA HIS A 5 -3.82 0.89 25.10
C HIS A 5 -2.43 0.61 24.51
N PRO A 6 -1.51 1.59 24.49
CA PRO A 6 -0.19 1.40 23.88
C PRO A 6 0.56 0.16 24.39
N ASP A 7 0.53 -0.11 25.68
CA ASP A 7 1.21 -1.26 26.28
C ASP A 7 0.62 -2.59 25.81
N ASP A 8 -0.72 -2.68 25.70
CA ASP A 8 -1.41 -3.86 25.19
C ASP A 8 -1.09 -4.09 23.73
N PHE A 9 -1.01 -3.00 22.95
CA PHE A 9 -0.62 -3.08 21.54
C PHE A 9 0.83 -3.57 21.39
N ILE A 10 1.76 -3.01 22.15
CA ILE A 10 3.18 -3.40 22.10
C ILE A 10 3.33 -4.88 22.46
N SER A 11 2.75 -5.32 23.57
CA SER A 11 2.82 -6.71 24.02
C SER A 11 2.21 -7.68 23.00
N GLY A 12 1.05 -7.33 22.42
CA GLY A 12 0.41 -8.12 21.37
C GLY A 12 1.25 -8.17 20.10
N PHE A 13 1.88 -7.07 19.72
CA PHE A 13 2.73 -6.99 18.55
C PHE A 13 4.03 -7.78 18.71
N GLU A 14 4.67 -7.71 19.88
CA GLU A 14 5.85 -8.53 20.20
C GLU A 14 5.53 -10.03 20.13
N THR A 15 4.36 -10.43 20.67
CA THR A 15 3.88 -11.81 20.58
C THR A 15 3.65 -12.23 19.12
N PHE A 16 3.04 -11.37 18.32
CA PHE A 16 2.84 -11.62 16.88
C PHE A 16 4.18 -11.79 16.16
N LEU A 17 5.15 -10.92 16.39
CA LEU A 17 6.48 -11.02 15.77
C LEU A 17 7.22 -12.31 16.17
N ALA A 18 7.09 -12.74 17.42
CA ALA A 18 7.71 -13.98 17.91
C ALA A 18 7.14 -15.23 17.25
N VAL A 19 5.85 -15.21 16.88
CA VAL A 19 5.16 -16.34 16.23
C VAL A 19 5.22 -16.26 14.71
N SER A 20 5.36 -15.05 14.15
CA SER A 20 5.45 -14.85 12.71
C SER A 20 6.70 -15.51 12.15
N LYS A 21 6.52 -16.58 11.43
CA LYS A 21 7.60 -17.21 10.66
C LYS A 21 7.91 -16.33 9.46
N ASN A 22 9.17 -15.96 9.31
CA ASN A 22 9.67 -15.36 8.08
C ASN A 22 9.69 -16.44 6.99
N GLU A 23 8.54 -16.76 6.45
CA GLU A 23 8.47 -17.67 5.31
C GLU A 23 9.03 -16.92 4.10
N ASN A 24 10.08 -17.46 3.51
CA ASN A 24 10.58 -17.02 2.20
C ASN A 24 9.52 -17.38 1.15
N LEU A 25 8.45 -16.60 1.11
CA LEU A 25 7.39 -16.76 0.12
C LEU A 25 8.00 -16.59 -1.27
N LYS A 26 7.88 -17.61 -2.09
CA LYS A 26 8.25 -17.57 -3.50
C LYS A 26 7.01 -17.17 -4.29
N GLY A 27 7.15 -16.27 -5.23
CA GLY A 27 6.06 -15.83 -6.09
C GLY A 27 6.24 -14.38 -6.53
N PRO A 28 5.46 -13.93 -7.49
CA PRO A 28 5.56 -12.57 -7.99
C PRO A 28 5.26 -11.56 -6.88
N ALA A 29 6.02 -10.46 -6.90
CA ALA A 29 5.91 -9.39 -5.92
C ALA A 29 5.13 -8.21 -6.50
N VAL A 30 4.25 -7.63 -5.71
CA VAL A 30 3.47 -6.43 -6.08
C VAL A 30 3.48 -5.39 -4.97
N ILE A 31 3.24 -4.15 -5.37
CA ILE A 31 2.93 -3.03 -4.48
C ILE A 31 1.44 -2.69 -4.62
N LEU A 32 0.81 -2.33 -3.51
CA LEU A 32 -0.52 -1.74 -3.48
C LEU A 32 -0.40 -0.22 -3.39
N SER A 33 -1.12 0.50 -4.23
CA SER A 33 -1.21 1.97 -4.17
C SER A 33 -2.67 2.41 -4.10
N GLY A 34 -2.94 3.53 -3.44
CA GLY A 34 -4.29 4.11 -3.40
C GLY A 34 -4.82 4.40 -2.00
N ILE A 35 -6.12 4.20 -1.81
CA ILE A 35 -6.79 4.58 -0.57
C ILE A 35 -6.81 3.41 0.42
N LEU A 36 -7.48 2.32 0.05
CA LEU A 36 -7.73 1.18 0.92
C LEU A 36 -7.84 -0.09 0.09
N PRO A 37 -7.12 -1.15 0.44
CA PRO A 37 -7.28 -2.43 -0.23
C PRO A 37 -8.55 -3.12 0.27
N HIS A 38 -9.25 -3.80 -0.62
CA HIS A 38 -10.36 -4.65 -0.22
C HIS A 38 -9.83 -5.96 0.41
N PRO A 39 -10.33 -6.39 1.59
CA PRO A 39 -9.81 -7.59 2.26
C PRO A 39 -9.87 -8.87 1.40
N GLU A 40 -10.88 -9.01 0.55
CA GLU A 40 -10.99 -10.16 -0.35
C GLU A 40 -9.93 -10.16 -1.45
N ILE A 41 -9.47 -8.98 -1.90
CA ILE A 41 -8.35 -8.88 -2.84
C ILE A 41 -7.08 -9.40 -2.20
N LEU A 42 -6.80 -9.03 -0.95
CA LEU A 42 -5.63 -9.53 -0.22
C LEU A 42 -5.67 -11.06 -0.08
N ARG A 43 -6.85 -11.61 0.27
CA ARG A 43 -7.03 -13.07 0.34
C ARG A 43 -6.90 -13.76 -1.01
N LEU A 44 -7.32 -13.10 -2.09
CA LEU A 44 -7.18 -13.64 -3.45
C LEU A 44 -5.72 -13.67 -3.88
N LEU A 45 -4.99 -12.60 -3.66
CA LEU A 45 -3.53 -12.52 -3.93
C LEU A 45 -2.78 -13.59 -3.14
N ASP A 46 -3.09 -13.75 -1.86
CA ASP A 46 -2.48 -14.76 -0.98
C ASP A 46 -2.73 -16.19 -1.51
N ARG A 47 -3.97 -16.52 -1.89
CA ARG A 47 -4.30 -17.82 -2.49
C ARG A 47 -3.59 -18.08 -3.82
N GLN A 48 -3.26 -17.03 -4.56
CA GLN A 48 -2.53 -17.10 -5.83
C GLN A 48 -1.00 -17.08 -5.65
N GLY A 49 -0.54 -17.02 -4.40
CA GLY A 49 0.90 -16.98 -4.09
C GLY A 49 1.58 -15.66 -4.44
N VAL A 50 0.82 -14.59 -4.61
CA VAL A 50 1.37 -13.25 -4.88
C VAL A 50 1.76 -12.58 -3.58
N ARG A 51 2.97 -12.02 -3.53
CA ARG A 51 3.50 -11.32 -2.38
C ARG A 51 3.21 -9.81 -2.47
N VAL A 52 2.44 -9.29 -1.54
CA VAL A 52 2.37 -7.84 -1.33
C VAL A 52 3.57 -7.43 -0.48
N VAL A 53 4.56 -6.79 -1.09
CA VAL A 53 5.85 -6.51 -0.45
C VAL A 53 5.96 -5.12 0.14
N ASP A 54 5.16 -4.18 -0.34
CA ASP A 54 5.07 -2.82 0.21
C ASP A 54 3.74 -2.17 -0.21
N ASP A 55 3.45 -1.01 0.33
CA ASP A 55 2.26 -0.24 -0.01
C ASP A 55 2.50 1.27 -0.07
N ASP A 56 1.71 1.94 -0.90
CA ASP A 56 1.49 3.38 -0.95
C ASP A 56 0.02 3.69 -0.68
N LEU A 57 -0.54 3.09 0.38
CA LEU A 57 -1.94 3.25 0.77
C LEU A 57 -2.10 4.42 1.74
N LEU A 58 -3.31 5.01 1.77
CA LEU A 58 -3.60 6.15 2.63
C LEU A 58 -3.38 5.86 4.12
N ASN A 59 -3.69 4.65 4.57
CA ASN A 59 -3.80 4.31 6.00
C ASN A 59 -2.90 3.18 6.49
N CYS A 60 -2.04 2.61 5.65
CA CYS A 60 -1.13 1.54 6.05
C CYS A 60 0.25 2.08 6.39
N ASN A 61 1.27 1.73 5.64
CA ASN A 61 2.66 2.10 5.91
C ASN A 61 2.86 3.63 6.03
N ARG A 62 2.07 4.40 5.30
CA ARG A 62 2.08 5.87 5.34
C ARG A 62 1.84 6.45 6.73
N ARG A 63 1.06 5.79 7.59
CA ARG A 63 0.73 6.27 8.94
C ARG A 63 1.76 5.89 10.00
N MET A 64 2.81 5.20 9.61
CA MET A 64 3.89 4.79 10.52
C MET A 64 5.22 5.45 10.11
N PRO A 65 5.29 6.79 10.01
CA PRO A 65 6.55 7.44 9.74
C PRO A 65 7.50 7.18 10.91
N MET A 66 8.71 6.77 10.62
CA MET A 66 9.72 6.63 11.67
C MET A 66 10.34 8.00 11.96
N SER A 67 10.28 8.40 13.22
CA SER A 67 11.03 9.57 13.69
C SER A 67 12.51 9.43 13.32
N ARG A 68 13.10 10.50 12.84
CA ARG A 68 14.54 10.55 12.54
C ARG A 68 15.41 10.53 13.79
N GLY A 69 14.79 10.48 14.98
CA GLY A 69 15.48 10.43 16.27
C GLY A 69 16.15 11.74 16.70
N LEU A 70 15.80 12.84 16.04
CA LEU A 70 16.33 14.16 16.35
C LEU A 70 15.55 14.87 17.47
N ALA A 71 14.27 14.56 17.60
CA ALA A 71 13.38 15.14 18.57
C ALA A 71 13.56 14.45 19.95
N GLN A 72 13.55 15.26 21.01
CA GLN A 72 13.78 14.78 22.39
C GLN A 72 12.52 14.74 23.24
N GLY A 73 11.43 15.38 22.80
CA GLY A 73 10.17 15.45 23.52
C GLY A 73 9.02 14.84 22.72
N PRO A 74 7.92 14.43 23.39
CA PRO A 74 6.80 13.79 22.72
C PRO A 74 6.10 14.69 21.70
N TYR A 75 6.03 15.99 21.93
CA TYR A 75 5.44 16.94 20.97
C TYR A 75 6.33 17.15 19.76
N GLU A 76 7.63 17.25 19.96
CA GLU A 76 8.62 17.39 18.89
C GLU A 76 8.61 16.13 18.00
N ILE A 77 8.50 14.94 18.60
CA ILE A 77 8.38 13.66 17.86
C ILE A 77 7.10 13.65 17.02
N LEU A 78 5.96 14.08 17.57
CA LEU A 78 4.71 14.16 16.81
C LEU A 78 4.80 15.14 15.63
N VAL A 79 5.40 16.31 15.87
CA VAL A 79 5.61 17.30 14.81
C VAL A 79 6.55 16.77 13.73
N GLU A 80 7.67 16.16 14.14
CA GLU A 80 8.62 15.55 13.20
C GLU A 80 7.95 14.46 12.35
N ASN A 81 7.18 13.57 12.99
CA ASN A 81 6.45 12.51 12.28
C ASN A 81 5.40 13.07 11.32
N TYR A 82 4.67 14.12 11.72
CA TYR A 82 3.67 14.75 10.86
C TYR A 82 4.28 15.33 9.59
N PHE A 83 5.40 16.04 9.70
CA PHE A 83 6.08 16.62 8.56
C PHE A 83 6.91 15.62 7.75
N ALA A 84 7.24 14.46 8.32
CA ALA A 84 7.90 13.36 7.63
C ALA A 84 6.93 12.43 6.90
N MET A 85 5.60 12.67 7.01
CA MET A 85 4.62 11.86 6.29
C MET A 85 4.84 11.94 4.78
N PRO A 86 4.81 10.78 4.08
CA PRO A 86 4.97 10.75 2.64
C PRO A 86 3.82 11.44 1.91
N PRO A 87 3.97 11.76 0.61
CA PRO A 87 2.96 12.41 -0.21
C PRO A 87 1.61 11.68 -0.13
N CYS A 88 0.53 12.42 0.06
CA CYS A 88 -0.79 11.85 0.36
C CYS A 88 -1.67 11.76 -0.88
N PRO A 89 -2.35 10.62 -1.14
CA PRO A 89 -3.23 10.47 -2.29
C PRO A 89 -4.49 11.36 -2.25
N THR A 90 -4.83 11.92 -1.07
CA THR A 90 -6.06 12.70 -0.90
C THR A 90 -5.84 14.17 -0.54
N ARG A 91 -4.59 14.59 -0.27
CA ARG A 91 -4.27 15.95 0.19
C ARG A 91 -3.71 16.88 -0.88
N GLY A 92 -3.76 16.48 -2.15
CA GLY A 92 -3.23 17.30 -3.23
C GLY A 92 -1.71 17.49 -3.16
N SER A 93 -0.96 16.48 -2.76
CA SER A 93 0.50 16.47 -2.85
C SER A 93 0.93 16.59 -4.33
N PRO A 94 2.07 17.20 -4.62
CA PRO A 94 2.59 17.25 -5.98
C PRO A 94 2.67 15.85 -6.58
N ILE A 95 2.15 15.67 -7.77
CA ILE A 95 2.06 14.35 -8.41
C ILE A 95 3.43 13.71 -8.59
N GLN A 96 4.45 14.49 -8.89
CA GLN A 96 5.81 13.97 -9.06
C GLN A 96 6.33 13.35 -7.76
N GLU A 97 6.10 13.98 -6.62
CA GLU A 97 6.50 13.43 -5.32
C GLU A 97 5.79 12.10 -5.03
N ARG A 98 4.52 11.95 -5.43
CA ARG A 98 3.79 10.68 -5.31
C ARG A 98 4.37 9.59 -6.22
N ILE A 99 4.67 9.94 -7.46
CA ILE A 99 5.31 9.02 -8.41
C ILE A 99 6.67 8.58 -7.87
N ASP A 100 7.51 9.51 -7.46
CA ASP A 100 8.83 9.22 -6.93
C ASP A 100 8.76 8.31 -5.70
N PHE A 101 7.84 8.59 -4.79
CA PHE A 101 7.64 7.77 -3.59
C PHE A 101 7.21 6.33 -3.93
N MET A 102 6.28 6.16 -4.86
CA MET A 102 5.87 4.84 -5.34
C MET A 102 7.02 4.11 -6.04
N MET A 103 7.73 4.81 -6.92
CA MET A 103 8.83 4.22 -7.69
C MET A 103 10.03 3.84 -6.81
N ASP A 104 10.32 4.59 -5.76
CA ASP A 104 11.31 4.22 -4.75
C ASP A 104 11.01 2.86 -4.11
N LYS A 105 9.73 2.60 -3.79
CA LYS A 105 9.29 1.30 -3.26
C LYS A 105 9.40 0.19 -4.29
N VAL A 106 9.04 0.47 -5.54
CA VAL A 106 9.20 -0.45 -6.66
C VAL A 106 10.66 -0.92 -6.79
N HIS A 107 11.59 0.03 -6.83
CA HIS A 107 13.00 -0.26 -7.02
C HIS A 107 13.62 -1.02 -5.83
N LYS A 108 13.16 -0.72 -4.60
CA LYS A 108 13.67 -1.39 -3.39
C LYS A 108 13.25 -2.86 -3.28
N ASN A 109 12.12 -3.21 -3.86
CA ASN A 109 11.47 -4.51 -3.61
C ASN A 109 11.44 -5.45 -4.83
N ASP A 110 12.02 -5.05 -5.97
CA ASP A 110 12.05 -5.86 -7.21
C ASP A 110 10.66 -6.41 -7.58
N VAL A 111 9.68 -5.51 -7.74
CA VAL A 111 8.29 -5.88 -8.00
C VAL A 111 7.99 -6.07 -9.48
N GLN A 112 7.07 -6.95 -9.80
CA GLN A 112 6.59 -7.23 -11.15
C GLN A 112 5.36 -6.38 -11.53
N GLY A 113 4.66 -5.83 -10.54
CA GLY A 113 3.49 -5.03 -10.84
C GLY A 113 2.97 -4.17 -9.70
N VAL A 114 2.07 -3.26 -10.04
CA VAL A 114 1.40 -2.35 -9.11
C VAL A 114 -0.12 -2.51 -9.24
N ILE A 115 -0.79 -2.68 -8.12
CA ILE A 115 -2.25 -2.72 -8.03
C ILE A 115 -2.73 -1.40 -7.43
N PHE A 116 -3.47 -0.63 -8.21
CA PHE A 116 -4.09 0.62 -7.78
C PHE A 116 -5.49 0.34 -7.22
N CYS A 117 -5.67 0.61 -5.94
CA CYS A 117 -6.92 0.40 -5.19
C CYS A 117 -7.66 1.73 -5.06
N GLY A 118 -8.29 2.19 -6.14
CA GLY A 118 -9.09 3.41 -6.15
C GLY A 118 -10.46 3.19 -5.52
N ILE A 119 -10.94 4.17 -4.77
CA ILE A 119 -12.29 4.17 -4.21
C ILE A 119 -13.19 5.05 -5.08
N LYS A 120 -14.36 4.52 -5.46
CA LYS A 120 -15.37 5.28 -6.20
C LYS A 120 -15.65 6.61 -5.52
N PHE A 121 -15.76 7.66 -6.33
CA PHE A 121 -16.02 9.04 -5.91
C PHE A 121 -14.90 9.71 -5.10
N CYS A 122 -13.71 9.10 -4.98
CA CYS A 122 -12.54 9.78 -4.43
C CYS A 122 -11.83 10.58 -5.54
N GLU A 123 -12.39 11.74 -5.88
CA GLU A 123 -11.87 12.58 -6.97
C GLU A 123 -10.36 12.89 -6.87
N PRO A 124 -9.80 13.30 -5.70
CA PRO A 124 -8.38 13.62 -5.62
C PRO A 124 -7.47 12.48 -6.09
N GLU A 125 -7.82 11.24 -5.74
CA GLU A 125 -7.04 10.09 -6.18
C GLU A 125 -7.20 9.83 -7.68
N TRP A 126 -8.42 9.92 -8.20
CA TRP A 126 -8.67 9.66 -9.61
C TRP A 126 -8.01 10.67 -10.56
N PHE A 127 -7.65 11.87 -10.09
CA PHE A 127 -6.83 12.82 -10.84
C PHE A 127 -5.38 12.37 -10.95
N ASP A 128 -4.85 11.72 -9.93
CA ASP A 128 -3.44 11.31 -9.86
C ASP A 128 -3.18 9.94 -10.49
N VAL A 129 -4.11 9.01 -10.35
CA VAL A 129 -3.97 7.60 -10.80
C VAL A 129 -3.53 7.47 -12.26
N PRO A 130 -4.07 8.21 -13.26
CA PRO A 130 -3.62 8.06 -14.65
C PRO A 130 -2.13 8.31 -14.84
N GLN A 131 -1.56 9.31 -14.16
CA GLN A 131 -0.15 9.65 -14.24
C GLN A 131 0.71 8.61 -13.52
N MET A 132 0.27 8.11 -12.38
CA MET A 132 0.94 7.04 -11.64
C MET A 132 0.96 5.73 -12.42
N VAL A 133 -0.16 5.38 -13.06
CA VAL A 133 -0.25 4.20 -13.96
C VAL A 133 0.69 4.34 -15.15
N ALA A 134 0.76 5.54 -15.76
CA ALA A 134 1.69 5.79 -16.87
C ALA A 134 3.15 5.60 -16.41
N ALA A 135 3.54 6.21 -15.30
CA ALA A 135 4.90 6.06 -14.76
C ALA A 135 5.27 4.60 -14.45
N ALA A 136 4.35 3.83 -13.87
CA ALA A 136 4.58 2.40 -13.63
C ALA A 136 4.76 1.60 -14.94
N LYS A 137 3.94 1.88 -15.97
CA LYS A 137 4.05 1.25 -17.29
C LYS A 137 5.35 1.61 -18.01
N ASP A 138 5.76 2.88 -17.95
CA ASP A 138 7.01 3.35 -18.54
C ASP A 138 8.23 2.68 -17.91
N ALA A 139 8.13 2.30 -16.63
CA ALA A 139 9.11 1.49 -15.93
C ALA A 139 9.02 -0.03 -16.22
N GLY A 140 8.14 -0.45 -17.13
CA GLY A 140 7.99 -1.86 -17.53
C GLY A 140 7.10 -2.71 -16.60
N LEU A 141 6.47 -2.10 -15.61
CA LEU A 141 5.62 -2.83 -14.66
C LEU A 141 4.25 -3.17 -15.24
N LYS A 142 3.71 -4.30 -14.82
CA LYS A 142 2.28 -4.58 -15.05
C LYS A 142 1.43 -3.79 -14.06
N THR A 143 0.31 -3.28 -14.52
CA THR A 143 -0.58 -2.46 -13.68
C THR A 143 -2.00 -3.00 -13.69
N LEU A 144 -2.62 -3.03 -12.52
CA LEU A 144 -4.04 -3.32 -12.36
C LEU A 144 -4.69 -2.14 -11.63
N LEU A 145 -5.69 -1.54 -12.26
CA LEU A 145 -6.51 -0.49 -11.64
C LEU A 145 -7.85 -1.09 -11.23
N LEU A 146 -8.16 -1.02 -9.95
CA LEU A 146 -9.42 -1.49 -9.36
C LEU A 146 -10.24 -0.29 -8.89
N ASP A 147 -11.50 -0.26 -9.31
CA ASP A 147 -12.48 0.72 -8.88
C ASP A 147 -13.37 0.08 -7.81
N LEU A 148 -13.11 0.41 -6.54
CA LEU A 148 -13.67 -0.25 -5.38
C LEU A 148 -14.78 0.59 -4.74
N GLU A 149 -15.78 -0.09 -4.21
CA GLU A 149 -16.82 0.52 -3.38
C GLU A 149 -16.59 0.16 -1.91
N VAL A 150 -16.68 1.16 -1.04
CA VAL A 150 -16.57 0.94 0.41
C VAL A 150 -17.74 0.08 0.90
N ASN A 151 -17.44 -0.92 1.72
CA ASN A 151 -18.42 -1.83 2.33
C ASN A 151 -19.27 -2.67 1.35
N GLN A 152 -18.83 -2.81 0.10
CA GLN A 152 -19.45 -3.75 -0.84
C GLN A 152 -18.58 -5.01 -0.97
N PRO A 153 -19.18 -6.19 -1.17
CA PRO A 153 -18.42 -7.39 -1.47
C PRO A 153 -17.68 -7.24 -2.81
N LEU A 154 -16.55 -7.94 -2.95
CA LEU A 154 -15.82 -7.97 -4.20
C LEU A 154 -16.67 -8.61 -5.29
N SER A 155 -16.91 -7.90 -6.39
CA SER A 155 -17.63 -8.47 -7.52
C SER A 155 -16.82 -9.57 -8.22
N GLY A 156 -17.51 -10.55 -8.80
CA GLY A 156 -16.84 -11.59 -9.60
C GLY A 156 -16.00 -11.03 -10.74
N GLN A 157 -16.43 -9.91 -11.35
CA GLN A 157 -15.67 -9.23 -12.39
C GLN A 157 -14.34 -8.70 -11.87
N LEU A 158 -14.30 -8.11 -10.68
CA LEU A 158 -13.05 -7.62 -10.08
C LEU A 158 -12.14 -8.80 -9.69
N ALA A 159 -12.70 -9.89 -9.17
CA ALA A 159 -11.94 -11.10 -8.88
C ALA A 159 -11.26 -11.65 -10.14
N THR A 160 -11.99 -11.80 -11.24
CA THR A 160 -11.44 -12.26 -12.53
C THR A 160 -10.33 -11.33 -13.06
N ARG A 161 -10.46 -10.01 -12.85
CA ARG A 161 -9.42 -9.07 -13.26
C ARG A 161 -8.14 -9.22 -12.42
N VAL A 162 -8.27 -9.51 -11.13
CA VAL A 162 -7.11 -9.81 -10.27
C VAL A 162 -6.44 -11.10 -10.72
N GLU A 163 -7.21 -12.15 -11.01
CA GLU A 163 -6.69 -13.43 -11.51
C GLU A 163 -5.92 -13.26 -12.82
N ALA A 164 -6.50 -12.56 -13.80
CA ALA A 164 -5.85 -12.27 -15.07
C ALA A 164 -4.56 -11.42 -14.89
N PHE A 165 -4.55 -10.50 -13.95
CA PHE A 165 -3.34 -9.74 -13.63
C PHE A 165 -2.25 -10.65 -13.04
N VAL A 166 -2.62 -11.56 -12.15
CA VAL A 166 -1.65 -12.53 -11.59
C VAL A 166 -1.02 -13.38 -12.69
N GLU A 167 -1.81 -13.86 -13.65
CA GLU A 167 -1.28 -14.60 -14.80
C GLU A 167 -0.27 -13.78 -15.64
N MET A 168 -0.44 -12.46 -15.70
CA MET A 168 0.48 -11.60 -16.45
C MET A 168 1.82 -11.34 -15.74
N ILE A 169 1.89 -11.54 -14.44
CA ILE A 169 3.10 -11.28 -13.62
C ILE A 169 3.80 -12.56 -13.15
N SER A 170 3.24 -13.74 -13.43
CA SER A 170 3.73 -15.08 -13.04
C SER A 170 4.82 -15.67 -13.99
#